data_06fe724c24cb6ca4e630b42312542db3
#
_entry.id   06fe724c24cb6ca4e630b42312542db3
#
_cell.length_a   1.000
_cell.length_b   1.000
_cell.length_c   1.000
_cell.angle_alpha   90.00
_cell.angle_beta   90.00
_cell.angle_gamma   90.00
#
_symmetry.space_group_name_H-M   'P 1'
#
loop_
_entity.id
_entity.type
_entity.pdbx_description
1 polymer ?
#
loop_
_entity_poly.entity_id
_entity_poly.type
_entity_poly.pdbx_seq_one_letter_code
_entity_poly.pdbx_strand_id
1 'polypeptide(L)'
;ITGSVGLLSDALESVVNLAGAMMALAMITIAEQPADDHHAYGHGKAEYFSAGFEGLLILLAAIGIGMAAIERLLSPQPLEQVGIGLAVSVAASIVNLLVARILLAAGRKHRSMTLEADAHHLMTDVWTSVGVIAGVAAVALTGWLWLDPLLALLVALNIVWTGWKLLRRSTEGLMDVALPPAEHALVLAILKRYRDQGIDYHALRTRESGARRFVELHVLVPGEWTIQRGHELAERLESDIRFALPHSTVLTHLEPLDDPVSQEDIELDR
;
A
#
# COMPACT_ATOMS: atom_id res chain seq x y z
N ILE A 1 8.34 35.10 -17.28
CA ILE A 1 7.94 34.26 -18.43
C ILE A 1 9.21 34.08 -19.26
N THR A 2 9.98 33.03 -18.87
CA THR A 2 11.37 32.86 -19.35
C THR A 2 11.45 32.00 -20.62
N GLY A 3 10.34 31.44 -21.12
CA GLY A 3 10.35 30.52 -22.27
C GLY A 3 11.15 29.22 -22.06
N SER A 4 11.63 28.95 -20.82
CA SER A 4 12.41 27.77 -20.48
C SER A 4 11.49 26.55 -20.37
N VAL A 5 11.73 25.53 -21.20
CA VAL A 5 11.02 24.25 -21.17
C VAL A 5 11.22 23.55 -19.82
N GLY A 6 12.41 23.67 -19.20
CA GLY A 6 12.69 23.12 -17.88
C GLY A 6 11.79 23.71 -16.79
N LEU A 7 11.64 25.03 -16.73
CA LEU A 7 10.74 25.69 -15.75
C LEU A 7 9.26 25.33 -15.97
N LEU A 8 8.84 25.10 -17.21
CA LEU A 8 7.49 24.63 -17.50
C LEU A 8 7.29 23.18 -17.02
N SER A 9 8.29 22.33 -17.23
CA SER A 9 8.28 20.94 -16.75
C SER A 9 8.17 20.88 -15.22
N ASP A 10 9.01 21.63 -14.50
CA ASP A 10 8.98 21.72 -13.04
C ASP A 10 7.64 22.25 -12.49
N ALA A 11 7.04 23.23 -13.21
CA ALA A 11 5.73 23.75 -12.83
C ALA A 11 4.61 22.73 -13.05
N LEU A 12 4.65 21.97 -14.15
CA LEU A 12 3.69 20.88 -14.39
C LEU A 12 3.83 19.77 -13.38
N GLU A 13 5.05 19.37 -13.04
CA GLU A 13 5.32 18.38 -12.00
C GLU A 13 4.77 18.81 -10.62
N SER A 14 4.98 20.10 -10.27
CA SER A 14 4.41 20.66 -9.03
C SER A 14 2.88 20.63 -9.00
N VAL A 15 2.21 20.84 -10.14
CA VAL A 15 0.75 20.73 -10.25
C VAL A 15 0.30 19.27 -10.07
N VAL A 16 1.01 18.32 -10.66
CA VAL A 16 0.73 16.87 -10.51
C VAL A 16 0.89 16.44 -9.07
N ASN A 17 1.98 16.85 -8.40
CA ASN A 17 2.24 16.54 -6.99
C ASN A 17 1.15 17.16 -6.09
N LEU A 18 0.72 18.38 -6.36
CA LEU A 18 -0.39 18.98 -5.63
C LEU A 18 -1.71 18.22 -5.83
N ALA A 19 -2.00 17.78 -7.06
CA ALA A 19 -3.20 16.98 -7.35
C ALA A 19 -3.16 15.61 -6.61
N GLY A 20 -2.00 14.95 -6.58
CA GLY A 20 -1.77 13.72 -5.79
C GLY A 20 -2.04 13.92 -4.31
N ALA A 21 -1.42 14.96 -3.72
CA ALA A 21 -1.61 15.27 -2.30
C ALA A 21 -3.08 15.65 -1.96
N MET A 22 -3.78 16.34 -2.85
CA MET A 22 -5.22 16.64 -2.68
C MET A 22 -6.05 15.35 -2.74
N MET A 23 -5.75 14.45 -3.67
CA MET A 23 -6.41 13.14 -3.77
C MET A 23 -6.16 12.31 -2.51
N ALA A 24 -4.91 12.26 -2.04
CA ALA A 24 -4.53 11.56 -0.80
C ALA A 24 -5.32 12.10 0.40
N LEU A 25 -5.35 13.41 0.59
CA LEU A 25 -6.09 14.04 1.68
C LEU A 25 -7.60 13.75 1.61
N ALA A 26 -8.19 13.83 0.41
CA ALA A 26 -9.61 13.54 0.20
C ALA A 26 -9.92 12.07 0.55
N MET A 27 -9.11 11.13 0.07
CA MET A 27 -9.33 9.70 0.29
C MET A 27 -9.11 9.29 1.75
N ILE A 28 -8.12 9.86 2.44
CA ILE A 28 -7.93 9.65 3.89
C ILE A 28 -9.15 10.18 4.65
N THR A 29 -9.62 11.39 4.32
CA THR A 29 -10.79 11.98 4.97
C THR A 29 -12.05 11.13 4.77
N ILE A 30 -12.22 10.52 3.60
CA ILE A 30 -13.31 9.59 3.33
C ILE A 30 -13.11 8.29 4.11
N ALA A 31 -11.90 7.73 4.13
CA ALA A 31 -11.59 6.45 4.77
C ALA A 31 -11.81 6.47 6.29
N GLU A 32 -11.64 7.64 6.92
CA GLU A 32 -11.88 7.84 8.36
C GLU A 32 -13.36 7.93 8.74
N GLN A 33 -14.27 8.09 7.75
CA GLN A 33 -15.69 8.14 8.02
C GLN A 33 -16.18 6.79 8.62
N PRO A 34 -17.08 6.83 9.60
CA PRO A 34 -17.68 5.63 10.17
C PRO A 34 -18.52 4.89 9.12
N ALA A 35 -18.85 3.65 9.41
CA ALA A 35 -19.84 2.90 8.64
C ALA A 35 -21.19 3.64 8.65
N ASP A 36 -21.87 3.62 7.51
CA ASP A 36 -23.19 4.20 7.30
C ASP A 36 -24.13 3.21 6.56
N ASP A 37 -25.35 3.64 6.26
CA ASP A 37 -26.36 2.80 5.61
C ASP A 37 -25.97 2.36 4.17
N HIS A 38 -25.11 3.11 3.50
CA HIS A 38 -24.63 2.79 2.16
C HIS A 38 -23.31 2.00 2.19
N HIS A 39 -22.50 2.17 3.24
CA HIS A 39 -21.19 1.55 3.41
C HIS A 39 -21.10 0.86 4.78
N ALA A 40 -21.85 -0.23 4.94
CA ALA A 40 -21.98 -0.95 6.22
C ALA A 40 -20.64 -1.43 6.82
N TYR A 41 -19.62 -1.65 5.98
CA TYR A 41 -18.27 -2.02 6.42
C TYR A 41 -17.32 -0.82 6.57
N GLY A 42 -17.84 0.41 6.39
CA GLY A 42 -17.09 1.66 6.44
C GLY A 42 -16.37 1.98 5.12
N HIS A 43 -15.60 3.05 5.13
CA HIS A 43 -15.02 3.67 3.94
C HIS A 43 -13.53 3.35 3.74
N GLY A 44 -12.94 2.45 4.52
CA GLY A 44 -11.49 2.17 4.52
C GLY A 44 -10.89 1.82 3.15
N LYS A 45 -11.67 1.26 2.24
CA LYS A 45 -11.22 0.97 0.86
C LYS A 45 -10.92 2.22 0.03
N ALA A 46 -11.36 3.41 0.44
CA ALA A 46 -11.02 4.67 -0.24
C ALA A 46 -9.51 4.89 -0.33
N GLU A 47 -8.74 4.43 0.65
CA GLU A 47 -7.29 4.52 0.63
C GLU A 47 -6.64 3.73 -0.53
N TYR A 48 -7.24 2.62 -0.93
CA TYR A 48 -6.72 1.83 -2.05
C TYR A 48 -6.84 2.57 -3.39
N PHE A 49 -7.90 3.38 -3.58
CA PHE A 49 -8.02 4.23 -4.79
C PHE A 49 -6.91 5.27 -4.84
N SER A 50 -6.62 5.94 -3.74
CA SER A 50 -5.51 6.90 -3.67
C SER A 50 -4.17 6.23 -3.98
N ALA A 51 -3.89 5.10 -3.32
CA ALA A 51 -2.65 4.36 -3.54
C ALA A 51 -2.51 3.84 -4.99
N GLY A 52 -3.62 3.41 -5.61
CA GLY A 52 -3.65 3.03 -7.02
C GLY A 52 -3.36 4.20 -7.95
N PHE A 53 -3.94 5.37 -7.68
CA PHE A 53 -3.68 6.60 -8.43
C PHE A 53 -2.21 7.02 -8.33
N GLU A 54 -1.64 7.04 -7.12
CA GLU A 54 -0.21 7.32 -6.91
C GLU A 54 0.68 6.31 -7.64
N GLY A 55 0.37 5.02 -7.56
CA GLY A 55 1.09 3.98 -8.28
C GLY A 55 1.09 4.20 -9.79
N LEU A 56 -0.04 4.66 -10.36
CA LEU A 56 -0.14 5.01 -11.77
C LEU A 56 0.73 6.22 -12.13
N LEU A 57 0.70 7.28 -11.32
CA LEU A 57 1.54 8.46 -11.51
C LEU A 57 3.03 8.11 -11.51
N ILE A 58 3.47 7.28 -10.56
CA ILE A 58 4.83 6.76 -10.46
C ILE A 58 5.22 5.99 -11.74
N LEU A 59 4.34 5.14 -12.26
CA LEU A 59 4.59 4.39 -13.50
C LEU A 59 4.68 5.31 -14.72
N LEU A 60 3.82 6.30 -14.81
CA LEU A 60 3.87 7.30 -15.91
C LEU A 60 5.17 8.11 -15.87
N ALA A 61 5.60 8.53 -14.69
CA ALA A 61 6.90 9.19 -14.50
C ALA A 61 8.06 8.31 -14.95
N ALA A 62 8.08 7.03 -14.55
CA ALA A 62 9.09 6.07 -14.95
C ALA A 62 9.18 5.87 -16.47
N ILE A 63 8.02 5.81 -17.16
CA ILE A 63 7.95 5.73 -18.62
C ILE A 63 8.56 7.00 -19.25
N GLY A 64 8.21 8.17 -18.74
CA GLY A 64 8.77 9.45 -19.20
C GLY A 64 10.29 9.51 -19.07
N ILE A 65 10.82 9.14 -17.90
CA ILE A 65 12.26 9.07 -17.64
C ILE A 65 12.93 8.07 -18.58
N GLY A 66 12.33 6.88 -18.74
CA GLY A 66 12.86 5.83 -19.62
C GLY A 66 12.92 6.29 -21.08
N MET A 67 11.88 6.95 -21.60
CA MET A 67 11.87 7.48 -22.97
C MET A 67 12.95 8.56 -23.15
N ALA A 68 13.06 9.50 -22.24
CA ALA A 68 14.07 10.56 -22.29
C ALA A 68 15.50 9.97 -22.21
N ALA A 69 15.72 8.96 -21.39
CA ALA A 69 17.00 8.29 -21.27
C ALA A 69 17.37 7.52 -22.55
N ILE A 70 16.41 6.84 -23.19
CA ILE A 70 16.64 6.15 -24.49
C ILE A 70 16.98 7.17 -25.59
N GLU A 71 16.26 8.28 -25.66
CA GLU A 71 16.52 9.35 -26.63
C GLU A 71 17.93 9.91 -26.48
N ARG A 72 18.35 10.19 -25.23
CA ARG A 72 19.72 10.65 -24.92
C ARG A 72 20.80 9.58 -25.22
N LEU A 73 20.49 8.29 -25.06
CA LEU A 73 21.41 7.21 -25.41
C LEU A 73 21.63 7.13 -26.91
N LEU A 74 20.58 7.33 -27.72
CA LEU A 74 20.63 7.32 -29.18
C LEU A 74 21.25 8.61 -29.77
N SER A 75 21.06 9.74 -29.08
CA SER A 75 21.54 11.06 -29.50
C SER A 75 22.22 11.77 -28.33
N PRO A 76 23.47 11.41 -27.99
CA PRO A 76 24.20 11.97 -26.86
C PRO A 76 24.36 13.50 -27.01
N GLN A 77 23.92 14.25 -26.00
CA GLN A 77 24.06 15.70 -25.93
C GLN A 77 24.93 16.08 -24.74
N PRO A 78 25.76 17.12 -24.86
CA PRO A 78 26.54 17.64 -23.74
C PRO A 78 25.62 18.17 -22.64
N LEU A 79 26.08 18.03 -21.39
CA LEU A 79 25.35 18.52 -20.22
C LEU A 79 25.45 20.06 -20.18
N GLU A 80 24.32 20.77 -20.26
CA GLU A 80 24.28 22.22 -20.18
C GLU A 80 23.90 22.70 -18.76
N GLN A 81 24.60 23.75 -18.29
CA GLN A 81 24.30 24.56 -17.08
C GLN A 81 23.96 23.81 -15.77
N VAL A 82 24.91 23.07 -15.25
CA VAL A 82 24.74 22.19 -14.09
C VAL A 82 24.63 22.91 -12.72
N GLY A 83 24.96 24.22 -12.63
CA GLY A 83 25.23 24.88 -11.35
C GLY A 83 24.01 25.13 -10.43
N ILE A 84 23.19 26.15 -10.72
CA ILE A 84 22.11 26.58 -9.82
C ILE A 84 20.96 25.57 -9.81
N GLY A 85 20.63 24.98 -10.96
CA GLY A 85 19.57 23.94 -11.05
C GLY A 85 19.86 22.74 -10.18
N LEU A 86 21.13 22.28 -10.15
CA LEU A 86 21.55 21.16 -9.30
C LEU A 86 21.38 21.47 -7.81
N ALA A 87 21.76 22.70 -7.37
CA ALA A 87 21.62 23.10 -5.98
C ALA A 87 20.13 23.13 -5.53
N VAL A 88 19.24 23.64 -6.39
CA VAL A 88 17.79 23.66 -6.13
C VAL A 88 17.24 22.22 -6.09
N SER A 89 17.63 21.35 -7.03
CA SER A 89 17.23 19.95 -7.07
C SER A 89 17.68 19.18 -5.81
N VAL A 90 18.90 19.42 -5.34
CA VAL A 90 19.42 18.82 -4.07
C VAL A 90 18.59 19.29 -2.88
N ALA A 91 18.30 20.59 -2.79
CA ALA A 91 17.50 21.12 -1.68
C ALA A 91 16.08 20.56 -1.69
N ALA A 92 15.42 20.49 -2.85
CA ALA A 92 14.10 19.88 -3.03
C ALA A 92 14.12 18.39 -2.65
N SER A 93 15.15 17.64 -3.08
CA SER A 93 15.30 16.22 -2.76
C SER A 93 15.48 15.96 -1.26
N ILE A 94 16.18 16.84 -0.54
CA ILE A 94 16.31 16.74 0.91
C ILE A 94 14.94 16.95 1.58
N VAL A 95 14.16 17.93 1.14
CA VAL A 95 12.80 18.16 1.65
C VAL A 95 11.91 16.95 1.36
N ASN A 96 11.89 16.46 0.12
CA ASN A 96 11.12 15.28 -0.27
C ASN A 96 11.50 14.05 0.56
N LEU A 97 12.81 13.83 0.80
CA LEU A 97 13.29 12.72 1.63
C LEU A 97 12.79 12.83 3.08
N LEU A 98 12.82 14.02 3.67
CA LEU A 98 12.36 14.22 5.04
C LEU A 98 10.85 14.01 5.15
N VAL A 99 10.07 14.59 4.23
CA VAL A 99 8.62 14.43 4.18
C VAL A 99 8.25 12.96 3.93
N ALA A 100 8.89 12.30 2.96
CA ALA A 100 8.66 10.89 2.66
C ALA A 100 8.90 9.99 3.88
N ARG A 101 9.94 10.25 4.67
CA ARG A 101 10.21 9.50 5.92
C ARG A 101 9.13 9.71 6.96
N ILE A 102 8.64 10.93 7.12
CA ILE A 102 7.55 11.26 8.05
C ILE A 102 6.26 10.55 7.62
N LEU A 103 5.91 10.64 6.34
CA LEU A 103 4.73 9.99 5.77
C LEU A 103 4.81 8.47 5.89
N LEU A 104 5.97 7.87 5.59
CA LEU A 104 6.17 6.43 5.71
C LEU A 104 6.05 5.95 7.16
N ALA A 105 6.60 6.70 8.11
CA ALA A 105 6.46 6.39 9.53
C ALA A 105 5.01 6.51 10.02
N ALA A 106 4.30 7.56 9.59
CA ALA A 106 2.88 7.75 9.89
C ALA A 106 2.02 6.68 9.21
N GLY A 107 2.25 6.38 7.93
CA GLY A 107 1.53 5.36 7.17
C GLY A 107 1.63 3.98 7.84
N ARG A 108 2.84 3.57 8.23
CA ARG A 108 3.04 2.31 8.96
C ARG A 108 2.38 2.30 10.35
N LYS A 109 2.48 3.42 11.09
CA LYS A 109 1.88 3.54 12.43
C LYS A 109 0.35 3.46 12.37
N HIS A 110 -0.26 4.16 11.41
CA HIS A 110 -1.71 4.24 11.26
C HIS A 110 -2.27 3.23 10.26
N ARG A 111 -1.38 2.39 9.64
CA ARG A 111 -1.74 1.41 8.61
C ARG A 111 -2.46 2.04 7.42
N SER A 112 -2.10 3.28 7.09
CA SER A 112 -2.67 4.02 5.96
C SER A 112 -1.87 3.75 4.70
N MET A 113 -2.53 3.12 3.74
CA MET A 113 -1.94 2.83 2.44
C MET A 113 -1.73 4.10 1.61
N THR A 114 -2.59 5.09 1.77
CA THR A 114 -2.48 6.40 1.11
C THR A 114 -1.20 7.11 1.54
N LEU A 115 -0.89 7.18 2.85
CA LEU A 115 0.34 7.81 3.34
C LEU A 115 1.60 7.06 2.89
N GLU A 116 1.55 5.73 2.83
CA GLU A 116 2.65 4.94 2.28
C GLU A 116 2.84 5.19 0.78
N ALA A 117 1.75 5.32 0.01
CA ALA A 117 1.79 5.60 -1.42
C ALA A 117 2.40 6.96 -1.73
N ASP A 118 1.95 8.02 -1.06
CA ASP A 118 2.48 9.37 -1.18
C ASP A 118 3.97 9.43 -0.78
N ALA A 119 4.35 8.73 0.29
CA ALA A 119 5.77 8.58 0.65
C ALA A 119 6.61 7.91 -0.46
N HIS A 120 6.08 6.90 -1.15
CA HIS A 120 6.74 6.26 -2.28
C HIS A 120 6.84 7.18 -3.49
N HIS A 121 5.84 8.02 -3.75
CA HIS A 121 5.89 9.05 -4.77
C HIS A 121 7.05 10.02 -4.53
N LEU A 122 7.12 10.64 -3.33
CA LEU A 122 8.22 11.53 -2.97
C LEU A 122 9.59 10.85 -2.98
N MET A 123 9.67 9.57 -2.62
CA MET A 123 10.91 8.80 -2.74
C MET A 123 11.32 8.57 -4.19
N THR A 124 10.37 8.48 -5.13
CA THR A 124 10.65 8.43 -6.56
C THR A 124 11.38 9.70 -7.02
N ASP A 125 10.91 10.88 -6.59
CA ASP A 125 11.53 12.16 -6.91
C ASP A 125 12.96 12.25 -6.33
N VAL A 126 13.17 11.71 -5.13
CA VAL A 126 14.52 11.59 -4.55
C VAL A 126 15.42 10.69 -5.39
N TRP A 127 14.95 9.52 -5.83
CA TRP A 127 15.74 8.60 -6.65
C TRP A 127 16.06 9.16 -8.03
N THR A 128 15.14 9.91 -8.67
CA THR A 128 15.40 10.60 -9.93
C THR A 128 16.51 11.64 -9.76
N SER A 129 16.44 12.46 -8.71
CA SER A 129 17.46 13.44 -8.39
C SER A 129 18.84 12.81 -8.11
N VAL A 130 18.88 11.72 -7.35
CA VAL A 130 20.11 10.96 -7.09
C VAL A 130 20.68 10.41 -8.40
N GLY A 131 19.83 9.90 -9.29
CA GLY A 131 20.22 9.40 -10.62
C GLY A 131 20.85 10.50 -11.47
N VAL A 132 20.22 11.67 -11.51
CA VAL A 132 20.75 12.84 -12.24
C VAL A 132 22.10 13.28 -11.67
N ILE A 133 22.22 13.42 -10.36
CA ILE A 133 23.48 13.83 -9.71
C ILE A 133 24.60 12.80 -10.01
N ALA A 134 24.28 11.51 -9.89
CA ALA A 134 25.24 10.44 -10.17
C ALA A 134 25.63 10.40 -11.65
N GLY A 135 24.68 10.61 -12.57
CA GLY A 135 24.93 10.68 -14.01
C GLY A 135 25.86 11.82 -14.37
N VAL A 136 25.54 13.04 -13.88
CA VAL A 136 26.38 14.22 -14.09
C VAL A 136 27.80 14.01 -13.54
N ALA A 137 27.94 13.47 -12.32
CA ALA A 137 29.23 13.20 -11.71
C ALA A 137 30.03 12.15 -12.51
N ALA A 138 29.38 11.07 -12.95
CA ALA A 138 30.02 10.03 -13.75
C ALA A 138 30.54 10.56 -15.10
N VAL A 139 29.73 11.38 -15.77
CA VAL A 139 30.17 12.04 -17.03
C VAL A 139 31.30 13.01 -16.78
N ALA A 140 31.25 13.82 -15.72
CA ALA A 140 32.32 14.78 -15.37
C ALA A 140 33.64 14.09 -15.07
N LEU A 141 33.63 12.91 -14.45
CA LEU A 141 34.80 12.16 -14.06
C LEU A 141 35.40 11.31 -15.22
N THR A 142 34.58 10.81 -16.09
CA THR A 142 35.00 9.83 -17.13
C THR A 142 35.00 10.40 -18.56
N GLY A 143 34.24 11.46 -18.79
CA GLY A 143 33.97 11.99 -20.15
C GLY A 143 32.97 11.12 -20.96
N TRP A 144 32.41 10.05 -20.38
CA TRP A 144 31.52 9.12 -21.10
C TRP A 144 30.05 9.56 -21.01
N LEU A 145 29.56 10.22 -22.05
CA LEU A 145 28.20 10.78 -22.08
C LEU A 145 27.10 9.73 -21.94
N TRP A 146 27.33 8.47 -22.30
CA TRP A 146 26.35 7.38 -22.21
C TRP A 146 26.06 6.90 -20.77
N LEU A 147 26.91 7.30 -19.78
CA LEU A 147 26.69 6.90 -18.38
C LEU A 147 25.48 7.58 -17.76
N ASP A 148 25.21 8.84 -18.09
CA ASP A 148 24.04 9.57 -17.62
C ASP A 148 22.72 8.86 -18.00
N PRO A 149 22.42 8.61 -19.28
CA PRO A 149 21.20 7.89 -19.64
C PRO A 149 21.14 6.44 -19.14
N LEU A 150 22.27 5.76 -18.99
CA LEU A 150 22.30 4.42 -18.40
C LEU A 150 21.86 4.43 -16.94
N LEU A 151 22.37 5.36 -16.13
CA LEU A 151 21.97 5.51 -14.74
C LEU A 151 20.51 5.92 -14.62
N ALA A 152 20.02 6.82 -15.51
CA ALA A 152 18.61 7.18 -15.58
C ALA A 152 17.70 5.96 -15.88
N LEU A 153 18.11 5.05 -16.78
CA LEU A 153 17.38 3.80 -17.06
C LEU A 153 17.35 2.88 -15.84
N LEU A 154 18.45 2.74 -15.10
CA LEU A 154 18.47 1.92 -13.89
C LEU A 154 17.54 2.48 -12.80
N VAL A 155 17.52 3.81 -12.66
CA VAL A 155 16.57 4.48 -11.75
C VAL A 155 15.13 4.26 -12.22
N ALA A 156 14.83 4.44 -13.52
CA ALA A 156 13.50 4.21 -14.09
C ALA A 156 13.01 2.77 -13.83
N LEU A 157 13.86 1.76 -13.97
CA LEU A 157 13.51 0.36 -13.67
C LEU A 157 13.15 0.16 -12.18
N ASN A 158 13.89 0.78 -11.27
CA ASN A 158 13.54 0.73 -9.83
C ASN A 158 12.19 1.42 -9.55
N ILE A 159 11.92 2.53 -10.24
CA ILE A 159 10.65 3.27 -10.12
C ILE A 159 9.49 2.43 -10.67
N VAL A 160 9.65 1.77 -11.82
CA VAL A 160 8.65 0.82 -12.38
C VAL A 160 8.33 -0.27 -11.36
N TRP A 161 9.36 -0.86 -10.74
CA TRP A 161 9.15 -1.90 -9.73
C TRP A 161 8.34 -1.39 -8.53
N THR A 162 8.64 -0.19 -8.05
CA THR A 162 7.93 0.44 -6.92
C THR A 162 6.48 0.75 -7.29
N GLY A 163 6.23 1.39 -8.44
CA GLY A 163 4.89 1.71 -8.91
C GLY A 163 4.02 0.48 -9.16
N TRP A 164 4.61 -0.58 -9.77
CA TRP A 164 3.94 -1.86 -9.97
C TRP A 164 3.53 -2.51 -8.64
N LYS A 165 4.44 -2.53 -7.66
CA LYS A 165 4.19 -3.10 -6.34
C LYS A 165 3.05 -2.38 -5.61
N LEU A 166 3.02 -1.05 -5.74
CA LEU A 166 1.97 -0.22 -5.15
C LEU A 166 0.62 -0.45 -5.82
N LEU A 167 0.59 -0.46 -7.16
CA LEU A 167 -0.63 -0.72 -7.93
C LEU A 167 -1.19 -2.12 -7.65
N ARG A 168 -0.33 -3.13 -7.59
CA ARG A 168 -0.71 -4.49 -7.23
C ARG A 168 -1.33 -4.56 -5.83
N ARG A 169 -0.70 -3.94 -4.83
CA ARG A 169 -1.21 -3.90 -3.45
C ARG A 169 -2.56 -3.18 -3.36
N SER A 170 -2.74 -2.09 -4.14
CA SER A 170 -4.02 -1.39 -4.25
C SER A 170 -5.12 -2.29 -4.81
N THR A 171 -4.84 -2.97 -5.93
CA THR A 171 -5.81 -3.89 -6.53
C THR A 171 -6.14 -5.08 -5.64
N GLU A 172 -5.16 -5.68 -4.98
CA GLU A 172 -5.36 -6.77 -4.00
C GLU A 172 -6.27 -6.30 -2.85
N GLY A 173 -6.03 -5.09 -2.31
CA GLY A 173 -6.87 -4.51 -1.25
C GLY A 173 -8.31 -4.23 -1.68
N LEU A 174 -8.54 -3.80 -2.92
CA LEU A 174 -9.88 -3.64 -3.48
C LEU A 174 -10.61 -4.98 -3.63
N MET A 175 -9.88 -6.07 -3.86
CA MET A 175 -10.39 -7.44 -4.01
C MET A 175 -10.45 -8.23 -2.69
N ASP A 176 -10.50 -7.54 -1.55
CA ASP A 176 -10.61 -8.20 -0.23
C ASP A 176 -9.46 -9.17 0.07
N VAL A 177 -8.22 -8.73 -0.12
CA VAL A 177 -7.03 -9.51 0.19
C VAL A 177 -7.05 -10.02 1.64
N ALA A 178 -6.65 -11.27 1.85
CA ALA A 178 -6.56 -11.86 3.17
C ALA A 178 -5.55 -11.14 4.08
N LEU A 179 -5.67 -11.33 5.38
CA LEU A 179 -4.72 -10.77 6.36
C LEU A 179 -3.28 -11.17 6.04
N PRO A 180 -2.30 -10.30 6.36
CA PRO A 180 -0.89 -10.65 6.25
C PRO A 180 -0.56 -11.95 6.98
N PRO A 181 0.39 -12.78 6.48
CA PRO A 181 0.69 -14.08 7.06
C PRO A 181 0.97 -14.05 8.57
N ALA A 182 1.60 -12.99 9.08
CA ALA A 182 1.87 -12.85 10.51
C ALA A 182 0.58 -12.63 11.32
N GLU A 183 -0.37 -11.82 10.83
CA GLU A 183 -1.65 -11.58 11.50
C GLU A 183 -2.57 -12.81 11.40
N HIS A 184 -2.60 -13.46 10.23
CA HIS A 184 -3.31 -14.72 10.04
C HIS A 184 -2.80 -15.82 10.98
N ALA A 185 -1.48 -15.93 11.19
CA ALA A 185 -0.90 -16.89 12.12
C ALA A 185 -1.32 -16.62 13.59
N LEU A 186 -1.55 -15.36 13.99
CA LEU A 186 -2.08 -15.04 15.32
C LEU A 186 -3.51 -15.58 15.48
N VAL A 187 -4.37 -15.40 14.47
CA VAL A 187 -5.73 -15.96 14.49
C VAL A 187 -5.67 -17.50 14.63
N LEU A 188 -4.87 -18.16 13.80
CA LEU A 188 -4.72 -19.62 13.85
C LEU A 188 -4.18 -20.12 15.21
N ALA A 189 -3.26 -19.39 15.83
CA ALA A 189 -2.73 -19.72 17.14
C ALA A 189 -3.81 -19.64 18.25
N ILE A 190 -4.72 -18.67 18.14
CA ILE A 190 -5.87 -18.56 19.04
C ILE A 190 -6.82 -19.73 18.81
N LEU A 191 -7.24 -19.97 17.56
CA LEU A 191 -8.16 -21.03 17.19
C LEU A 191 -7.64 -22.42 17.61
N LYS A 192 -6.32 -22.65 17.50
CA LYS A 192 -5.69 -23.88 17.99
C LYS A 192 -5.93 -24.13 19.48
N ARG A 193 -5.87 -23.09 20.33
CA ARG A 193 -6.14 -23.23 21.78
C ARG A 193 -7.58 -23.70 22.06
N TYR A 194 -8.54 -23.27 21.25
CA TYR A 194 -9.94 -23.69 21.36
C TYR A 194 -10.12 -25.10 20.81
N ARG A 195 -9.42 -25.47 19.73
CA ARG A 195 -9.41 -26.85 19.21
C ARG A 195 -8.84 -27.84 20.22
N ASP A 196 -7.81 -27.49 20.97
CA ASP A 196 -7.24 -28.30 22.04
C ASP A 196 -8.23 -28.50 23.22
N GLN A 197 -9.30 -27.70 23.30
CA GLN A 197 -10.40 -27.81 24.27
C GLN A 197 -11.64 -28.54 23.69
N GLY A 198 -11.54 -29.09 22.47
CA GLY A 198 -12.62 -29.84 21.82
C GLY A 198 -13.58 -28.95 21.01
N ILE A 199 -13.26 -27.70 20.77
CA ILE A 199 -14.03 -26.79 19.91
C ILE A 199 -13.35 -26.71 18.55
N ASP A 200 -14.04 -27.16 17.51
CA ASP A 200 -13.49 -27.10 16.15
C ASP A 200 -14.00 -25.88 15.39
N TYR A 201 -13.43 -25.60 14.23
CA TYR A 201 -13.83 -24.50 13.36
C TYR A 201 -13.56 -24.84 11.89
N HIS A 202 -14.32 -24.19 10.99
CA HIS A 202 -14.10 -24.18 9.55
C HIS A 202 -14.50 -22.85 8.92
N ALA A 203 -14.46 -22.75 7.59
CA ALA A 203 -14.85 -21.56 6.82
C ALA A 203 -14.17 -20.27 7.32
N LEU A 204 -12.91 -20.35 7.80
CA LEU A 204 -12.15 -19.17 8.23
C LEU A 204 -11.84 -18.29 7.03
N ARG A 205 -12.42 -17.10 7.03
CA ARG A 205 -12.18 -16.06 6.04
C ARG A 205 -11.65 -14.82 6.72
N THR A 206 -10.69 -14.20 6.08
CA THR A 206 -10.09 -12.97 6.60
C THR A 206 -9.92 -11.98 5.47
N ARG A 207 -10.07 -10.69 5.75
CA ARG A 207 -9.79 -9.62 4.78
C ARG A 207 -9.35 -8.33 5.45
N GLU A 208 -8.61 -7.52 4.68
CA GLU A 208 -8.25 -6.16 5.06
C GLU A 208 -9.16 -5.14 4.38
N SER A 209 -9.40 -4.00 5.05
CA SER A 209 -10.01 -2.82 4.45
C SER A 209 -9.37 -1.56 5.06
N GLY A 210 -8.33 -1.06 4.43
CA GLY A 210 -7.47 -0.03 4.99
C GLY A 210 -6.86 -0.47 6.33
N ALA A 211 -7.07 0.30 7.39
CA ALA A 211 -6.60 -0.04 8.72
C ALA A 211 -7.44 -1.12 9.44
N ARG A 212 -8.62 -1.46 8.92
CA ARG A 212 -9.55 -2.41 9.55
C ARG A 212 -9.26 -3.85 9.12
N ARG A 213 -9.55 -4.78 10.04
CA ARG A 213 -9.44 -6.24 9.85
C ARG A 213 -10.81 -6.87 10.01
N PHE A 214 -11.12 -7.84 9.17
CA PHE A 214 -12.34 -8.63 9.26
C PHE A 214 -11.96 -10.10 9.34
N VAL A 215 -12.53 -10.81 10.31
CA VAL A 215 -12.33 -12.24 10.54
C VAL A 215 -13.72 -12.86 10.67
N GLU A 216 -14.02 -13.82 9.83
CA GLU A 216 -15.27 -14.55 9.80
C GLU A 216 -14.96 -16.04 9.85
N LEU A 217 -15.69 -16.80 10.69
CA LEU A 217 -15.48 -18.24 10.80
C LEU A 217 -16.73 -18.93 11.37
N HIS A 218 -16.86 -20.20 11.08
CA HIS A 218 -17.84 -21.08 11.72
C HIS A 218 -17.17 -21.82 12.89
N VAL A 219 -17.87 -21.89 14.00
CA VAL A 219 -17.40 -22.52 15.25
C VAL A 219 -18.30 -23.71 15.56
N LEU A 220 -17.71 -24.89 15.55
CA LEU A 220 -18.40 -26.17 15.76
C LEU A 220 -18.44 -26.51 17.25
N VAL A 221 -19.65 -26.60 17.78
CA VAL A 221 -19.90 -26.89 19.19
C VAL A 221 -20.81 -28.14 19.34
N PRO A 222 -20.78 -28.88 20.48
CA PRO A 222 -21.70 -29.97 20.71
C PRO A 222 -23.17 -29.53 20.58
N GLY A 223 -23.97 -30.28 19.83
CA GLY A 223 -25.35 -29.93 19.49
C GLY A 223 -26.30 -29.84 20.69
N GLU A 224 -25.94 -30.48 21.83
CA GLU A 224 -26.69 -30.39 23.07
C GLU A 224 -26.46 -29.09 23.87
N TRP A 225 -25.54 -28.21 23.42
CA TRP A 225 -25.32 -26.95 24.11
C TRP A 225 -26.52 -26.02 23.94
N THR A 226 -26.79 -25.28 25.03
CA THR A 226 -27.75 -24.18 24.93
C THR A 226 -27.17 -23.03 24.12
N ILE A 227 -28.04 -22.26 23.48
CA ILE A 227 -27.65 -21.03 22.77
C ILE A 227 -26.85 -20.12 23.68
N GLN A 228 -27.22 -20.00 24.95
CA GLN A 228 -26.50 -19.18 25.93
C GLN A 228 -25.03 -19.62 26.07
N ARG A 229 -24.78 -20.92 26.19
CA ARG A 229 -23.41 -21.45 26.33
C ARG A 229 -22.59 -21.26 25.06
N GLY A 230 -23.20 -21.47 23.90
CA GLY A 230 -22.57 -21.22 22.59
C GLY A 230 -22.20 -19.76 22.42
N HIS A 231 -23.13 -18.85 22.71
CA HIS A 231 -22.90 -17.41 22.67
C HIS A 231 -21.74 -16.95 23.58
N GLU A 232 -21.69 -17.45 24.83
CA GLU A 232 -20.60 -17.12 25.75
C GLU A 232 -19.23 -17.61 25.24
N LEU A 233 -19.20 -18.74 24.52
CA LEU A 233 -17.98 -19.20 23.85
C LEU A 233 -17.60 -18.28 22.71
N ALA A 234 -18.54 -17.95 21.82
CA ALA A 234 -18.32 -17.05 20.68
C ALA A 234 -17.75 -15.70 21.12
N GLU A 235 -18.39 -15.06 22.12
CA GLU A 235 -17.93 -13.79 22.67
C GLU A 235 -16.49 -13.86 23.23
N ARG A 236 -16.12 -14.96 23.91
CA ARG A 236 -14.74 -15.16 24.39
C ARG A 236 -13.76 -15.29 23.24
N LEU A 237 -14.07 -16.11 22.24
CA LEU A 237 -13.23 -16.33 21.07
C LEU A 237 -13.03 -15.02 20.29
N GLU A 238 -14.12 -14.31 20.01
CA GLU A 238 -14.09 -13.01 19.34
C GLU A 238 -13.28 -11.97 20.12
N SER A 239 -13.44 -11.94 21.47
CA SER A 239 -12.67 -11.06 22.34
C SER A 239 -11.17 -11.38 22.32
N ASP A 240 -10.80 -12.67 22.33
CA ASP A 240 -9.39 -13.11 22.23
C ASP A 240 -8.77 -12.66 20.90
N ILE A 241 -9.52 -12.82 19.79
CA ILE A 241 -9.06 -12.37 18.48
C ILE A 241 -8.94 -10.85 18.42
N ARG A 242 -9.96 -10.10 18.88
CA ARG A 242 -9.93 -8.62 18.94
C ARG A 242 -8.79 -8.09 19.79
N PHE A 243 -8.45 -8.77 20.89
CA PHE A 243 -7.31 -8.41 21.74
C PHE A 243 -5.97 -8.60 21.02
N ALA A 244 -5.81 -9.70 20.28
CA ALA A 244 -4.60 -9.98 19.51
C ALA A 244 -4.46 -9.16 18.23
N LEU A 245 -5.61 -8.79 17.61
CA LEU A 245 -5.69 -7.97 16.40
C LEU A 245 -6.52 -6.71 16.68
N PRO A 246 -5.92 -5.62 17.16
CA PRO A 246 -6.61 -4.35 17.34
C PRO A 246 -7.23 -3.84 16.02
N HIS A 247 -8.37 -3.17 16.11
CA HIS A 247 -9.18 -2.70 14.98
C HIS A 247 -9.75 -3.83 14.10
N SER A 248 -9.97 -5.01 14.68
CA SER A 248 -10.66 -6.10 13.99
C SER A 248 -12.14 -6.16 14.34
N THR A 249 -12.94 -6.52 13.33
CA THR A 249 -14.32 -6.98 13.46
C THR A 249 -14.30 -8.49 13.29
N VAL A 250 -14.79 -9.21 14.29
CA VAL A 250 -14.84 -10.67 14.27
C VAL A 250 -16.31 -11.08 14.29
N LEU A 251 -16.68 -11.96 13.39
CA LEU A 251 -18.01 -12.55 13.29
C LEU A 251 -17.88 -14.07 13.35
N THR A 252 -18.59 -14.68 14.28
CA THR A 252 -18.66 -16.13 14.41
C THR A 252 -20.06 -16.64 14.11
N HIS A 253 -20.14 -17.75 13.37
CA HIS A 253 -21.37 -18.53 13.18
C HIS A 253 -21.26 -19.83 13.95
N LEU A 254 -22.19 -20.08 14.90
CA LEU A 254 -22.21 -21.29 15.71
C LEU A 254 -22.97 -22.42 15.01
N GLU A 255 -22.34 -23.59 14.92
CA GLU A 255 -22.93 -24.76 14.28
C GLU A 255 -22.78 -26.00 15.15
N PRO A 256 -23.76 -26.94 15.10
CA PRO A 256 -23.61 -28.23 15.76
C PRO A 256 -22.53 -29.08 15.10
N LEU A 257 -21.63 -29.64 15.91
CA LEU A 257 -20.52 -30.50 15.42
C LEU A 257 -21.05 -31.77 14.72
N ASP A 258 -22.19 -32.29 15.19
CA ASP A 258 -22.74 -33.56 14.75
C ASP A 258 -23.79 -33.41 13.63
N ASP A 259 -24.07 -32.18 13.14
CA ASP A 259 -25.00 -31.95 12.06
C ASP A 259 -24.29 -32.12 10.69
N PRO A 260 -24.80 -33.01 9.80
CA PRO A 260 -24.25 -33.14 8.45
C PRO A 260 -24.24 -31.84 7.65
N VAL A 261 -25.23 -30.94 7.85
CA VAL A 261 -25.32 -29.65 7.14
C VAL A 261 -24.15 -28.75 7.50
N SER A 262 -23.65 -28.79 8.75
CA SER A 262 -22.46 -28.05 9.16
C SER A 262 -21.18 -28.47 8.41
N GLN A 263 -21.18 -29.59 7.72
CA GLN A 263 -20.04 -30.07 6.93
C GLN A 263 -20.11 -29.66 5.45
N GLU A 264 -21.26 -29.17 4.97
CA GLU A 264 -21.42 -28.76 3.57
C GLU A 264 -20.64 -27.50 3.22
N ASP A 265 -20.38 -26.64 4.22
CA ASP A 265 -19.65 -25.37 4.06
C ASP A 265 -18.13 -25.51 3.95
N ILE A 266 -17.57 -26.71 4.11
CA ILE A 266 -16.14 -27.00 3.96
C ILE A 266 -15.64 -26.62 2.55
N GLU A 267 -16.51 -26.70 1.53
CA GLU A 267 -16.16 -26.28 0.16
C GLU A 267 -15.94 -24.78 0.01
N LEU A 268 -16.43 -23.96 0.95
CA LEU A 268 -16.22 -22.51 0.98
C LEU A 268 -14.77 -22.13 1.37
N ASP A 269 -13.98 -23.09 1.87
CA ASP A 269 -12.58 -22.90 2.27
C ASP A 269 -11.58 -22.97 1.10
N ARG A 270 -12.06 -23.10 -0.16
CA ARG A 270 -11.21 -23.26 -1.36
C ARG A 270 -11.08 -22.00 -2.18
#